data_3b5c6677fa2a2893bea2c6aa88953b78
#
_entry.id   3b5c6677fa2a2893bea2c6aa88953b78
#
_cell.length_a   1.000
_cell.length_b   1.000
_cell.length_c   1.000
_cell.angle_alpha   90.00
_cell.angle_beta   90.00
_cell.angle_gamma   90.00
#
_symmetry.space_group_name_H-M   'P 1'
#
loop_
_entity.id
_entity.type
_entity.pdbx_description
1 polymer ?
#
loop_
_entity_poly.entity_id
_entity_poly.type
_entity_poly.pdbx_seq_one_letter_code
_entity_poly.pdbx_strand_id
1 'polypeptide(L)'
;MPPAAVQTAEWGVQSTWQWRGWPCHWRVSGPEAGPALLLLHGFGAASGHWRHCAPRLADQGWRVYSLDLLGFGQSAQPARPMDNRLWALQVCAFLDQVVQGPAVVIGNSL
;
A
#
# COMPACT_ATOMS: atom_id res chain seq x y z
N MET A 1 0.80 17.83 18.38
CA MET A 1 1.06 17.40 17.65
C MET A 1 1.62 16.43 17.57
N PRO A 2 1.20 15.84 16.96
CA PRO A 2 1.74 14.76 16.95
C PRO A 2 2.99 14.88 16.63
N PRO A 3 3.58 14.41 17.28
CA PRO A 3 4.86 14.53 17.14
C PRO A 3 5.41 13.95 15.98
N ALA A 4 6.28 14.58 15.44
CA ALA A 4 6.91 14.13 14.27
C ALA A 4 7.58 12.80 14.45
N ALA A 5 7.98 12.51 15.61
CA ALA A 5 8.68 11.26 15.87
C ALA A 5 7.83 10.06 15.51
N VAL A 6 6.53 10.15 15.67
CA VAL A 6 5.70 9.01 15.35
C VAL A 6 5.61 8.78 13.87
N GLN A 7 6.10 9.71 13.09
CA GLN A 7 5.99 9.61 11.65
C GLN A 7 7.15 8.91 11.00
N THR A 8 8.17 8.51 11.75
CA THR A 8 9.36 7.93 11.13
C THR A 8 9.06 6.65 10.36
N ALA A 9 8.19 5.80 10.89
CA ALA A 9 7.79 4.58 10.18
C ALA A 9 6.41 4.73 9.58
N GLU A 10 5.85 5.94 9.66
CA GLU A 10 4.51 6.21 9.19
C GLU A 10 4.53 7.22 8.08
N TRP A 11 3.64 7.08 7.15
CA TRP A 11 3.42 8.06 6.12
C TRP A 11 1.99 7.94 5.61
N GLY A 12 1.43 9.06 5.15
CA GLY A 12 0.11 9.07 4.55
C GLY A 12 -1.02 8.72 5.50
N VAL A 13 -2.19 8.58 4.94
CA VAL A 13 -3.38 8.18 5.67
C VAL A 13 -3.51 6.68 5.58
N GLN A 14 -3.68 6.02 6.71
CA GLN A 14 -3.82 4.57 6.78
C GLN A 14 -5.28 4.20 6.76
N SER A 15 -5.60 3.08 6.13
CA SER A 15 -6.97 2.59 6.05
C SER A 15 -6.97 1.07 5.93
N THR A 16 -8.14 0.48 6.03
CA THR A 16 -8.32 -0.95 5.90
C THR A 16 -9.37 -1.23 4.83
N TRP A 17 -9.11 -2.22 4.01
CA TRP A 17 -9.99 -2.65 2.93
C TRP A 17 -10.26 -4.14 3.12
N GLN A 18 -11.52 -4.54 3.05
CA GLN A 18 -11.89 -5.94 3.18
C GLN A 18 -11.87 -6.61 1.81
N TRP A 19 -11.07 -7.65 1.69
CA TRP A 19 -11.00 -8.43 0.47
C TRP A 19 -11.19 -9.90 0.82
N ARG A 20 -12.26 -10.50 0.31
CA ARG A 20 -12.60 -11.90 0.61
C ARG A 20 -12.69 -12.17 2.11
N GLY A 21 -13.12 -11.17 2.88
CA GLY A 21 -13.22 -11.28 4.33
C GLY A 21 -11.91 -11.03 5.07
N TRP A 22 -10.82 -10.76 4.37
CA TRP A 22 -9.53 -10.46 5.00
C TRP A 22 -9.32 -8.95 5.07
N PRO A 23 -9.03 -8.40 6.26
CA PRO A 23 -8.66 -6.99 6.35
C PRO A 23 -7.28 -6.76 5.74
N CYS A 24 -7.21 -5.84 4.81
CA CYS A 24 -5.98 -5.48 4.12
C CYS A 24 -5.66 -4.02 4.43
N HIS A 25 -4.48 -3.79 4.98
CA HIS A 25 -4.05 -2.46 5.38
C HIS A 25 -3.39 -1.76 4.20
N TRP A 26 -3.67 -0.46 4.04
CA TRP A 26 -3.08 0.33 2.98
C TRP A 26 -2.88 1.76 3.41
N ARG A 27 -2.08 2.49 2.65
CA ARG A 27 -1.77 3.89 2.89
C ARG A 27 -1.94 4.68 1.61
N VAL A 28 -2.25 5.97 1.78
CA VAL A 28 -2.37 6.88 0.64
C VAL A 28 -1.89 8.26 1.04
N SER A 29 -1.27 8.97 0.10
CA SER A 29 -0.84 10.35 0.29
C SER A 29 -0.86 11.06 -1.07
N GLY A 30 -0.92 12.39 -1.03
CA GLY A 30 -0.90 13.21 -2.22
C GLY A 30 -2.28 13.66 -2.66
N PRO A 31 -2.35 14.51 -3.69
CA PRO A 31 -3.61 15.11 -4.10
C PRO A 31 -4.56 14.08 -4.69
N GLU A 32 -5.85 14.21 -4.33
CA GLU A 32 -6.86 13.25 -4.80
C GLU A 32 -6.94 13.17 -6.33
N ALA A 33 -6.73 14.28 -6.99
CA ALA A 33 -6.81 14.33 -8.45
C ALA A 33 -5.49 13.97 -9.13
N GLY A 34 -4.44 13.67 -8.35
CA GLY A 34 -3.16 13.33 -8.94
C GLY A 34 -3.17 11.96 -9.60
N PRO A 35 -2.26 11.74 -10.54
CA PRO A 35 -2.15 10.42 -11.15
C PRO A 35 -1.77 9.39 -10.10
N ALA A 36 -2.36 8.20 -10.21
CA ALA A 36 -2.18 7.15 -9.22
C ALA A 36 -0.86 6.43 -9.40
N LEU A 37 -0.20 6.17 -8.27
CA LEU A 37 1.04 5.41 -8.22
C LEU A 37 0.91 4.41 -7.06
N LEU A 38 1.09 3.14 -7.33
CA LEU A 38 1.03 2.09 -6.32
C LEU A 38 2.42 1.54 -6.06
N LEU A 39 2.85 1.61 -4.81
CA LEU A 39 4.13 1.09 -4.37
C LEU A 39 3.91 -0.25 -3.66
N LEU A 40 4.57 -1.30 -4.14
CA LEU A 40 4.46 -2.64 -3.57
C LEU A 40 5.76 -3.04 -2.89
N HIS A 41 5.67 -3.38 -1.62
CA HIS A 41 6.84 -3.78 -0.83
C HIS A 41 7.33 -5.17 -1.21
N GLY A 42 8.58 -5.48 -0.85
CA GLY A 42 9.16 -6.78 -1.08
C GLY A 42 8.80 -7.77 0.01
N PHE A 43 9.25 -9.01 -0.18
CA PHE A 43 9.01 -10.09 0.77
C PHE A 43 9.61 -9.71 2.13
N GLY A 44 8.83 -9.89 3.18
CA GLY A 44 9.27 -9.55 4.53
C GLY A 44 9.20 -8.08 4.91
N ALA A 45 8.73 -7.22 3.98
CA ALA A 45 8.57 -5.81 4.25
C ALA A 45 7.08 -5.47 4.42
N ALA A 46 6.74 -4.20 4.38
CA ALA A 46 5.37 -3.71 4.48
C ALA A 46 5.31 -2.30 3.92
N SER A 47 4.12 -1.70 3.90
CA SER A 47 3.92 -0.38 3.33
C SER A 47 4.77 0.70 3.99
N GLY A 48 5.14 0.52 5.25
CA GLY A 48 6.04 1.45 5.94
C GLY A 48 7.42 1.55 5.31
N HIS A 49 7.81 0.56 4.51
CA HIS A 49 9.07 0.57 3.78
C HIS A 49 9.23 1.84 2.92
N TRP A 50 8.12 2.39 2.46
CA TRP A 50 8.13 3.53 1.54
C TRP A 50 8.12 4.90 2.24
N ARG A 51 8.33 4.93 3.56
CA ARG A 51 8.22 6.15 4.36
C ARG A 51 9.11 7.30 3.92
N HIS A 52 10.21 6.99 3.25
CA HIS A 52 11.13 8.04 2.79
C HIS A 52 10.82 8.52 1.39
N CYS A 53 10.30 7.68 0.51
CA CYS A 53 10.05 8.11 -0.86
C CYS A 53 8.60 8.50 -1.14
N ALA A 54 7.63 7.87 -0.46
CA ALA A 54 6.23 8.18 -0.74
C ALA A 54 5.87 9.65 -0.52
N PRO A 55 6.27 10.28 0.59
CA PRO A 55 5.96 11.70 0.76
C PRO A 55 6.56 12.59 -0.32
N ARG A 56 7.76 12.26 -0.81
CA ARG A 56 8.39 13.05 -1.87
C ARG A 56 7.63 12.92 -3.18
N LEU A 57 7.16 11.74 -3.50
CA LEU A 57 6.35 11.52 -4.70
C LEU A 57 5.01 12.25 -4.59
N ALA A 58 4.40 12.22 -3.41
CA ALA A 58 3.15 12.93 -3.17
C ALA A 58 3.34 14.44 -3.34
N ASP A 59 4.47 14.98 -2.86
CA ASP A 59 4.79 16.40 -3.01
C ASP A 59 4.96 16.80 -4.48
N GLN A 60 5.26 15.83 -5.34
CA GLN A 60 5.39 16.09 -6.77
C GLN A 60 4.09 15.90 -7.53
N GLY A 61 2.99 15.69 -6.83
CA GLY A 61 1.68 15.65 -7.43
C GLY A 61 1.10 14.26 -7.66
N TRP A 62 1.82 13.21 -7.26
CA TRP A 62 1.30 11.84 -7.39
C TRP A 62 0.33 11.52 -6.27
N ARG A 63 -0.70 10.77 -6.59
CA ARG A 63 -1.54 10.15 -5.58
C ARG A 63 -0.92 8.80 -5.27
N VAL A 64 -0.19 8.73 -4.16
CA VAL A 64 0.66 7.57 -3.86
C VAL A 64 -0.08 6.62 -2.93
N TYR A 65 -0.23 5.37 -3.38
CA TYR A 65 -0.83 4.30 -2.58
C TYR A 65 0.25 3.27 -2.24
N SER A 66 0.09 2.58 -1.12
CA SER A 66 0.85 1.38 -0.83
C SER A 66 -0.02 0.40 -0.07
N LEU A 67 0.11 -0.87 -0.38
CA LEU A 67 -0.71 -1.94 0.16
C LEU A 67 0.19 -2.91 0.94
N ASP A 68 -0.23 -3.31 2.13
CA ASP A 68 0.41 -4.42 2.80
C ASP A 68 -0.12 -5.70 2.20
N LEU A 69 0.74 -6.47 1.55
CA LEU A 69 0.33 -7.75 0.97
C LEU A 69 -0.08 -8.72 2.08
N LEU A 70 -1.02 -9.62 1.76
CA LEU A 70 -1.47 -10.62 2.73
C LEU A 70 -0.27 -11.37 3.32
N GLY A 71 -0.27 -11.55 4.63
CA GLY A 71 0.82 -12.17 5.35
C GLY A 71 1.87 -11.21 5.85
N PHE A 72 1.82 -9.94 5.45
CA PHE A 72 2.82 -8.94 5.84
C PHE A 72 2.17 -7.72 6.48
N GLY A 73 2.99 -6.98 7.23
CA GLY A 73 2.56 -5.73 7.84
C GLY A 73 1.31 -5.91 8.69
N GLN A 74 0.36 -5.02 8.48
CA GLN A 74 -0.89 -5.01 9.23
C GLN A 74 -2.04 -5.67 8.47
N SER A 75 -1.79 -6.23 7.31
CA SER A 75 -2.79 -7.01 6.60
C SER A 75 -2.98 -8.37 7.25
N ALA A 76 -4.11 -9.02 6.97
CA ALA A 76 -4.42 -10.32 7.53
C ALA A 76 -3.36 -11.37 7.20
N GLN A 77 -3.26 -12.37 8.07
CA GLN A 77 -2.39 -13.53 7.83
C GLN A 77 -3.29 -14.76 7.69
N PRO A 78 -3.80 -15.01 6.47
CA PRO A 78 -4.72 -16.13 6.28
C PRO A 78 -4.07 -17.47 6.62
N ALA A 79 -4.89 -18.40 7.12
CA ALA A 79 -4.41 -19.73 7.47
C ALA A 79 -4.34 -20.59 6.21
N ARG A 80 -3.50 -20.19 5.28
CA ARG A 80 -3.27 -20.89 4.02
C ARG A 80 -1.93 -20.46 3.46
N PRO A 81 -1.32 -21.24 2.55
CA PRO A 81 -0.07 -20.83 1.94
C PRO A 81 -0.25 -19.56 1.13
N MET A 82 0.73 -18.66 1.22
CA MET A 82 0.76 -17.44 0.43
C MET A 82 1.64 -17.68 -0.77
N ASP A 83 1.24 -17.17 -1.92
CA ASP A 83 2.02 -17.28 -3.13
C ASP A 83 1.82 -16.05 -4.02
N ASN A 84 2.60 -15.97 -5.08
CA ASN A 84 2.56 -14.82 -5.98
C ASN A 84 1.21 -14.68 -6.67
N ARG A 85 0.52 -15.79 -6.91
CA ARG A 85 -0.79 -15.72 -7.54
C ARG A 85 -1.80 -15.04 -6.64
N LEU A 86 -1.82 -15.38 -5.36
CA LEU A 86 -2.73 -14.76 -4.41
C LEU A 86 -2.43 -13.26 -4.27
N TRP A 87 -1.16 -12.90 -4.17
CA TRP A 87 -0.78 -11.49 -4.07
C TRP A 87 -1.14 -10.72 -5.33
N ALA A 88 -0.96 -11.31 -6.50
CA ALA A 88 -1.36 -10.68 -7.75
C ALA A 88 -2.86 -10.42 -7.79
N LEU A 89 -3.66 -11.39 -7.34
CA LEU A 89 -5.11 -11.21 -7.27
C LEU A 89 -5.48 -10.10 -6.28
N GLN A 90 -4.80 -10.04 -5.14
CA GLN A 90 -5.02 -8.98 -4.16
C GLN A 90 -4.72 -7.60 -4.77
N VAL A 91 -3.59 -7.48 -5.46
CA VAL A 91 -3.20 -6.21 -6.09
C VAL A 91 -4.21 -5.80 -7.16
N CYS A 92 -4.62 -6.74 -8.01
CA CYS A 92 -5.61 -6.43 -9.05
C CYS A 92 -6.93 -5.97 -8.45
N ALA A 93 -7.38 -6.64 -7.38
CA ALA A 93 -8.61 -6.24 -6.70
C ALA A 93 -8.47 -4.86 -6.04
N PHE A 94 -7.30 -4.58 -5.47
CA PHE A 94 -7.03 -3.27 -4.87
C PHE A 94 -7.09 -2.15 -5.92
N LEU A 95 -6.47 -2.38 -7.07
CA LEU A 95 -6.50 -1.39 -8.17
C LEU A 95 -7.93 -1.16 -8.63
N ASP A 96 -8.73 -2.21 -8.70
CA ASP A 96 -10.11 -2.12 -9.16
C ASP A 96 -11.03 -1.47 -8.13
N GLN A 97 -10.92 -1.85 -6.87
CA GLN A 97 -11.88 -1.46 -5.83
C GLN A 97 -11.49 -0.22 -5.05
N VAL A 98 -10.21 0.03 -4.86
CA VAL A 98 -9.74 1.16 -4.05
C VAL A 98 -9.20 2.28 -4.94
N VAL A 99 -8.25 1.98 -5.81
CA VAL A 99 -7.65 3.00 -6.68
C VAL A 99 -8.63 3.45 -7.75
N GLN A 100 -9.35 2.51 -8.35
CA GLN A 100 -10.44 2.78 -9.29
C GLN A 100 -9.99 3.55 -10.54
N GLY A 101 -8.85 3.19 -11.10
CA GLY A 101 -8.38 3.83 -12.31
C GLY A 101 -6.99 3.37 -12.67
N PRO A 102 -6.45 3.89 -13.78
CA PRO A 102 -5.10 3.53 -14.20
C PRO A 102 -4.09 3.96 -13.15
N ALA A 103 -3.05 3.17 -12.97
CA ALA A 103 -1.99 3.49 -12.03
C ALA A 103 -0.65 3.00 -12.55
N VAL A 104 0.41 3.73 -12.19
CA VAL A 104 1.77 3.23 -12.34
C VAL A 104 2.04 2.34 -11.13
N VAL A 105 2.59 1.18 -11.34
CA VAL A 105 2.91 0.25 -10.27
C VAL A 105 4.42 0.05 -10.19
N ILE A 106 4.96 0.26 -9.01
CA ILE A 106 6.39 0.06 -8.76
C ILE A 106 6.53 -0.96 -7.64
N GLY A 107 7.26 -2.03 -7.91
CA GLY A 107 7.49 -3.08 -6.95
C GLY A 107 8.96 -3.19 -6.59
N ASN A 108 9.21 -3.70 -5.39
CA ASN A 108 10.56 -3.97 -4.91
C ASN A 108 10.64 -5.45 -4.54
N SER A 109 11.42 -6.18 -5.28
CA SER A 109 11.79 -7.59 -5.02
C SER A 109 10.82 -8.44 -4.20
N LEU A 110 10.04 -9.22 -4.85
CA LEU A 110 9.19 -10.20 -4.16
C LEU A 110 9.84 -11.56 -4.11
#